data_544aea2266440d55b1269244900fbccb
#
_entry.id   544aea2266440d55b1269244900fbccb
#
_cell.length_a   1.000
_cell.length_b   1.000
_cell.length_c   1.000
_cell.angle_alpha   90.00
_cell.angle_beta   90.00
_cell.angle_gamma   90.00
#
_symmetry.space_group_name_H-M   'P 1'
#
loop_
_entity.id
_entity.type
_entity.pdbx_description
1 polymer ?
#
loop_
_entity_poly.entity_id
_entity_poly.type
_entity_poly.pdbx_seq_one_letter_code
_entity_poly.pdbx_strand_id
1 'polypeptide(L)'
;CTNTHFNNTNGLPDEQHYTSTRDMLLIARAAYENEEFRKITGTKVYVIPPTNKHEDETTLHNHHNMLYPFRTAKYIYDGCTGGKTGYTVAANSTLVTYAERDGMSLVCVVMNAQAPAHFEDTVNLFNYCFDNFQIFSVKDNEKAYTKDKIQDTGILNTDQSFAGLDKNGGIILPKTASFEDAKVEVKEKGESKNSAGRLE
;
A
#
# COMPACT_ATOMS: atom_id res chain seq x y z
N CYS A 1 13.09 8.96 -2.12
CA CYS A 1 13.93 8.17 -1.20
C CYS A 1 15.26 8.87 -1.00
N THR A 2 15.57 9.25 0.21
CA THR A 2 16.79 10.03 0.51
C THR A 2 17.81 9.23 1.32
N ASN A 3 17.40 8.07 1.85
CA ASN A 3 18.19 7.19 2.72
C ASN A 3 18.23 5.76 2.17
N THR A 4 18.41 5.62 0.85
CA THR A 4 18.42 4.31 0.19
C THR A 4 19.49 4.28 -0.89
N HIS A 5 20.27 3.22 -0.87
CA HIS A 5 21.19 2.84 -1.94
C HIS A 5 21.18 1.33 -2.13
N PHE A 6 20.95 0.86 -3.35
CA PHE A 6 20.91 -0.55 -3.69
C PHE A 6 22.03 -0.90 -4.67
N ASN A 7 22.90 -1.83 -4.29
CA ASN A 7 23.97 -2.37 -5.15
C ASN A 7 23.54 -3.58 -5.96
N ASN A 8 22.42 -4.21 -5.58
CA ASN A 8 21.91 -5.39 -6.28
C ASN A 8 20.38 -5.46 -6.16
N THR A 9 19.75 -6.28 -6.98
CA THR A 9 18.30 -6.47 -7.03
C THR A 9 17.81 -7.67 -6.23
N ASN A 10 18.70 -8.51 -5.72
CA ASN A 10 18.37 -9.78 -5.06
C ASN A 10 18.48 -9.71 -3.53
N GLY A 11 18.94 -8.58 -2.96
CA GLY A 11 19.03 -8.36 -1.53
C GLY A 11 20.21 -9.06 -0.85
N LEU A 12 21.26 -9.43 -1.61
CA LEU A 12 22.49 -9.94 -1.01
C LEU A 12 23.21 -8.84 -0.22
N PRO A 13 23.84 -9.18 0.92
CA PRO A 13 24.53 -8.21 1.76
C PRO A 13 25.65 -7.50 1.01
N ASP A 14 25.72 -6.20 1.19
CA ASP A 14 26.80 -5.34 0.74
C ASP A 14 26.85 -4.13 1.69
N GLU A 15 28.04 -3.58 1.98
CA GLU A 15 28.20 -2.48 2.92
C GLU A 15 27.49 -1.20 2.46
N GLN A 16 27.33 -1.02 1.16
CA GLN A 16 26.64 0.12 0.57
C GLN A 16 25.17 -0.19 0.19
N HIS A 17 24.66 -1.37 0.56
CA HIS A 17 23.28 -1.77 0.30
C HIS A 17 22.41 -1.50 1.52
N TYR A 18 21.75 -0.36 1.55
CA TYR A 18 20.95 0.09 2.70
C TYR A 18 19.66 0.77 2.29
N THR A 19 18.72 0.80 3.19
CA THR A 19 17.47 1.55 3.09
C THR A 19 16.96 1.95 4.47
N SER A 20 15.91 2.75 4.52
CA SER A 20 15.15 3.06 5.74
C SER A 20 13.72 2.52 5.63
N THR A 21 13.05 2.32 6.77
CA THR A 21 11.63 1.92 6.79
C THR A 21 10.75 2.90 6.03
N ARG A 22 11.01 4.20 6.12
CA ARG A 22 10.30 5.25 5.38
C ARG A 22 10.47 5.09 3.87
N ASP A 23 11.71 4.94 3.40
CA ASP A 23 11.97 4.81 1.96
C ASP A 23 11.41 3.49 1.42
N MET A 24 11.56 2.39 2.16
CA MET A 24 10.97 1.12 1.79
C MET A 24 9.44 1.19 1.75
N LEU A 25 8.80 1.96 2.64
CA LEU A 25 7.36 2.21 2.60
C LEU A 25 6.95 2.94 1.31
N LEU A 26 7.71 3.96 0.88
CA LEU A 26 7.44 4.68 -0.37
C LEU A 26 7.61 3.76 -1.58
N ILE A 27 8.65 2.94 -1.60
CA ILE A 27 8.90 1.95 -2.66
C ILE A 27 7.77 0.92 -2.69
N ALA A 28 7.40 0.37 -1.53
CA ALA A 28 6.33 -0.61 -1.41
C ALA A 28 4.99 -0.06 -1.88
N ARG A 29 4.64 1.18 -1.51
CA ARG A 29 3.43 1.85 -1.97
C ARG A 29 3.40 2.00 -3.49
N ALA A 30 4.49 2.48 -4.07
CA ALA A 30 4.58 2.63 -5.54
C ALA A 30 4.51 1.28 -6.27
N ALA A 31 5.16 0.25 -5.73
CA ALA A 31 5.10 -1.10 -6.29
C ALA A 31 3.69 -1.70 -6.26
N TYR A 32 2.92 -1.41 -5.21
CA TYR A 32 1.54 -1.92 -5.05
C TYR A 32 0.55 -1.34 -6.07
N GLU A 33 0.86 -0.22 -6.72
CA GLU A 33 0.05 0.34 -7.82
C GLU A 33 0.10 -0.55 -9.07
N ASN A 34 1.13 -1.38 -9.22
CA ASN A 34 1.28 -2.31 -10.32
C ASN A 34 0.50 -3.61 -10.08
N GLU A 35 -0.43 -3.96 -11.00
CA GLU A 35 -1.28 -5.15 -10.88
C GLU A 35 -0.51 -6.46 -10.89
N GLU A 36 0.50 -6.59 -11.75
CA GLU A 36 1.32 -7.82 -11.80
C GLU A 36 2.13 -7.99 -10.52
N PHE A 37 2.62 -6.89 -9.93
CA PHE A 37 3.29 -6.95 -8.63
C PHE A 37 2.33 -7.45 -7.54
N ARG A 38 1.10 -6.93 -7.46
CA ARG A 38 0.08 -7.40 -6.50
C ARG A 38 -0.23 -8.87 -6.70
N LYS A 39 -0.44 -9.30 -7.95
CA LYS A 39 -0.71 -10.68 -8.31
C LYS A 39 0.41 -11.61 -7.86
N ILE A 40 1.67 -11.27 -8.17
CA ILE A 40 2.83 -12.08 -7.80
C ILE A 40 2.98 -12.17 -6.29
N THR A 41 2.97 -11.04 -5.59
CA THR A 41 3.18 -11.01 -4.14
C THR A 41 2.01 -11.57 -3.34
N GLY A 42 0.79 -11.55 -3.91
CA GLY A 42 -0.42 -12.13 -3.33
C GLY A 42 -0.68 -13.60 -3.68
N THR A 43 0.10 -14.19 -4.59
CA THR A 43 -0.04 -15.60 -4.96
C THR A 43 0.43 -16.50 -3.82
N LYS A 44 -0.45 -17.35 -3.32
CA LYS A 44 -0.20 -18.27 -2.19
C LYS A 44 0.60 -19.50 -2.61
N VAL A 45 0.19 -20.10 -3.72
CA VAL A 45 0.81 -21.29 -4.30
C VAL A 45 0.87 -21.13 -5.81
N TYR A 46 1.98 -21.47 -6.41
CA TYR A 46 2.17 -21.48 -7.86
C TYR A 46 2.82 -22.77 -8.32
N VAL A 47 2.27 -23.39 -9.35
CA VAL A 47 2.84 -24.62 -9.94
C VAL A 47 3.53 -24.24 -11.26
N ILE A 48 4.82 -24.50 -11.33
CA ILE A 48 5.59 -24.41 -12.56
C ILE A 48 5.40 -25.73 -13.30
N PRO A 49 4.86 -25.73 -14.53
CA PRO A 49 4.69 -26.94 -15.31
C PRO A 49 6.05 -27.54 -15.73
N PRO A 50 6.06 -28.81 -16.16
CA PRO A 50 7.27 -29.44 -16.69
C PRO A 50 7.93 -28.60 -17.79
N THR A 51 9.25 -28.64 -17.85
CA THR A 51 10.06 -27.94 -18.85
C THR A 51 10.99 -28.95 -19.56
N ASN A 52 11.66 -28.52 -20.60
CA ASN A 52 12.67 -29.34 -21.30
C ASN A 52 13.91 -29.66 -20.44
N LYS A 53 14.04 -29.07 -19.27
CA LYS A 53 15.15 -29.28 -18.33
C LYS A 53 14.72 -29.95 -17.04
N HIS A 54 13.43 -29.98 -16.77
CA HIS A 54 12.84 -30.50 -15.55
C HIS A 54 11.49 -31.16 -15.89
N GLU A 55 11.46 -32.49 -15.80
CA GLU A 55 10.31 -33.29 -16.27
C GLU A 55 9.11 -33.25 -15.31
N ASP A 56 9.34 -32.94 -14.03
CA ASP A 56 8.33 -32.88 -13.01
C ASP A 56 7.79 -31.45 -12.81
N GLU A 57 6.57 -31.33 -12.31
CA GLU A 57 6.02 -30.07 -11.83
C GLU A 57 6.76 -29.59 -10.57
N THR A 58 6.96 -28.27 -10.47
CA THR A 58 7.54 -27.67 -9.27
C THR A 58 6.51 -26.78 -8.58
N THR A 59 6.09 -27.16 -7.38
CA THR A 59 5.16 -26.36 -6.57
C THR A 59 5.92 -25.36 -5.71
N LEU A 60 5.63 -24.07 -5.90
CA LEU A 60 6.15 -22.97 -5.11
C LEU A 60 5.11 -22.52 -4.08
N HIS A 61 5.56 -22.29 -2.86
CA HIS A 61 4.73 -21.78 -1.76
C HIS A 61 5.19 -20.39 -1.36
N ASN A 62 4.25 -19.49 -1.08
CA ASN A 62 4.58 -18.18 -0.55
C ASN A 62 5.13 -18.31 0.88
N HIS A 63 6.24 -17.67 1.16
CA HIS A 63 6.90 -17.73 2.48
C HIS A 63 6.33 -16.72 3.48
N HIS A 64 5.37 -15.89 3.07
CA HIS A 64 4.78 -14.86 3.92
C HIS A 64 3.71 -15.45 4.82
N ASN A 65 4.04 -15.73 6.08
CA ASN A 65 3.14 -16.43 7.02
C ASN A 65 1.85 -15.68 7.36
N MET A 66 1.75 -14.38 7.08
CA MET A 66 0.49 -13.65 7.24
C MET A 66 -0.47 -13.87 6.07
N LEU A 67 0.04 -14.30 4.90
CA LEU A 67 -0.74 -14.58 3.70
C LEU A 67 -1.04 -16.08 3.53
N TYR A 68 -0.03 -16.93 3.81
CA TYR A 68 -0.06 -18.36 3.59
C TYR A 68 0.64 -19.09 4.74
N PRO A 69 0.08 -20.20 5.27
CA PRO A 69 0.62 -20.90 6.44
C PRO A 69 1.84 -21.77 6.07
N PHE A 70 2.87 -21.18 5.47
CA PHE A 70 4.06 -21.90 4.97
C PHE A 70 4.78 -22.70 6.06
N ARG A 71 5.02 -22.09 7.21
CA ARG A 71 5.63 -22.75 8.39
C ARG A 71 4.68 -22.83 9.58
N THR A 72 3.75 -21.90 9.68
CA THR A 72 2.79 -21.79 10.78
C THR A 72 1.57 -20.99 10.35
N ALA A 73 0.42 -21.38 10.84
CA ALA A 73 -0.84 -20.63 10.67
C ALA A 73 -1.01 -19.53 11.73
N LYS A 74 -0.13 -19.45 12.74
CA LYS A 74 -0.25 -18.51 13.88
C LYS A 74 -0.41 -17.06 13.44
N TYR A 75 0.23 -16.68 12.33
CA TYR A 75 0.30 -15.29 11.88
C TYR A 75 -0.61 -14.96 10.71
N ILE A 76 -1.43 -15.92 10.25
CA ILE A 76 -2.42 -15.63 9.20
C ILE A 76 -3.25 -14.42 9.63
N TYR A 77 -3.28 -13.41 8.77
CA TYR A 77 -3.96 -12.15 9.04
C TYR A 77 -5.09 -11.94 8.05
N ASP A 78 -6.30 -11.78 8.58
CA ASP A 78 -7.46 -11.50 7.77
C ASP A 78 -7.32 -10.14 7.08
N GLY A 79 -7.55 -10.12 5.75
CA GLY A 79 -7.30 -8.95 4.92
C GLY A 79 -5.86 -8.83 4.38
N CYS A 80 -4.92 -9.73 4.71
CA CYS A 80 -3.60 -9.74 4.10
C CYS A 80 -3.70 -10.05 2.60
N THR A 81 -3.25 -9.12 1.76
CA THR A 81 -3.30 -9.21 0.30
C THR A 81 -1.97 -9.59 -0.34
N GLY A 82 -0.88 -9.54 0.41
CA GLY A 82 0.44 -9.90 -0.10
C GLY A 82 1.58 -9.30 0.69
N GLY A 83 2.79 -9.49 0.17
CA GLY A 83 3.98 -8.93 0.78
C GLY A 83 5.25 -9.72 0.47
N LYS A 84 6.33 -9.39 1.18
CA LYS A 84 7.64 -10.04 1.03
C LYS A 84 8.38 -10.10 2.34
N THR A 85 8.88 -11.29 2.66
CA THR A 85 9.82 -11.53 3.76
C THR A 85 11.25 -11.34 3.28
N GLY A 86 12.14 -10.95 4.15
CA GLY A 86 13.58 -10.91 3.91
C GLY A 86 14.36 -11.28 5.16
N TYR A 87 15.53 -11.88 4.97
CA TYR A 87 16.46 -12.16 6.04
C TYR A 87 17.90 -12.19 5.53
N THR A 88 18.77 -11.50 6.22
CA THR A 88 20.22 -11.70 6.18
C THR A 88 20.78 -11.60 7.59
N VAL A 89 21.98 -12.09 7.84
CA VAL A 89 22.61 -11.97 9.18
C VAL A 89 22.76 -10.50 9.59
N ALA A 90 23.09 -9.63 8.63
CA ALA A 90 23.28 -8.21 8.89
C ALA A 90 21.94 -7.44 9.07
N ALA A 91 20.90 -7.78 8.31
CA ALA A 91 19.63 -7.08 8.31
C ALA A 91 18.62 -7.65 9.32
N ASN A 92 18.87 -8.81 9.90
CA ASN A 92 17.87 -9.58 10.65
C ASN A 92 16.61 -9.82 9.81
N SER A 93 15.47 -10.08 10.46
CA SER A 93 14.21 -10.28 9.74
C SER A 93 13.62 -8.95 9.30
N THR A 94 13.18 -8.91 8.04
CA THR A 94 12.48 -7.78 7.42
C THR A 94 11.16 -8.26 6.83
N LEU A 95 10.16 -7.41 6.86
CA LEU A 95 8.83 -7.72 6.38
C LEU A 95 8.18 -6.49 5.73
N VAL A 96 7.65 -6.67 4.55
CA VAL A 96 6.66 -5.77 3.94
C VAL A 96 5.37 -6.53 3.82
N THR A 97 4.27 -5.98 4.31
CA THR A 97 2.95 -6.60 4.24
C THR A 97 1.92 -5.60 3.78
N TYR A 98 1.04 -6.03 2.89
CA TYR A 98 -0.13 -5.29 2.45
C TYR A 98 -1.39 -5.93 3.05
N ALA A 99 -2.29 -5.10 3.54
CA ALA A 99 -3.58 -5.55 4.06
C ALA A 99 -4.69 -4.60 3.66
N GLU A 100 -5.88 -5.14 3.44
CA GLU A 100 -7.07 -4.38 3.08
C GLU A 100 -8.24 -4.82 3.95
N ARG A 101 -8.96 -3.84 4.49
CA ARG A 101 -10.18 -4.06 5.27
C ARG A 101 -11.08 -2.84 5.16
N ASP A 102 -12.38 -3.06 4.94
CA ASP A 102 -13.40 -1.99 4.89
C ASP A 102 -13.06 -0.85 3.92
N GLY A 103 -12.45 -1.20 2.77
CA GLY A 103 -12.03 -0.24 1.73
C GLY A 103 -10.73 0.52 2.06
N MET A 104 -10.15 0.32 3.23
CA MET A 104 -8.87 0.91 3.62
C MET A 104 -7.73 -0.06 3.32
N SER A 105 -6.81 0.34 2.42
CA SER A 105 -5.60 -0.41 2.09
C SER A 105 -4.40 0.16 2.85
N LEU A 106 -3.67 -0.71 3.53
CA LEU A 106 -2.51 -0.37 4.33
C LEU A 106 -1.28 -1.14 3.86
N VAL A 107 -0.12 -0.53 4.03
CA VAL A 107 1.19 -1.18 3.92
C VAL A 107 1.97 -0.99 5.22
N CYS A 108 2.55 -2.07 5.72
CA CYS A 108 3.42 -2.06 6.88
C CYS A 108 4.82 -2.53 6.49
N VAL A 109 5.84 -1.86 7.03
CA VAL A 109 7.25 -2.21 6.85
C VAL A 109 7.90 -2.36 8.21
N VAL A 110 8.41 -3.56 8.49
CA VAL A 110 9.20 -3.86 9.69
C VAL A 110 10.61 -4.26 9.23
N MET A 111 11.62 -3.67 9.83
CA MET A 111 13.03 -3.93 9.51
C MET A 111 13.83 -4.21 10.79
N ASN A 112 14.88 -5.01 10.64
CA ASN A 112 15.84 -5.31 11.70
C ASN A 112 15.18 -5.92 12.95
N ALA A 113 14.20 -6.80 12.77
CA ALA A 113 13.50 -7.47 13.88
C ALA A 113 14.06 -8.87 14.15
N GLN A 114 14.05 -9.28 15.41
CA GLN A 114 14.30 -10.69 15.76
C GLN A 114 13.07 -11.53 15.40
N ALA A 115 13.27 -12.64 14.66
CA ALA A 115 12.17 -13.53 14.34
C ALA A 115 11.60 -14.17 15.63
N PRO A 116 10.25 -14.28 15.79
CA PRO A 116 9.20 -13.96 14.85
C PRO A 116 8.57 -12.55 15.02
N ALA A 117 9.18 -11.65 15.80
CA ALA A 117 8.62 -10.36 16.19
C ALA A 117 8.15 -9.51 14.99
N HIS A 118 8.81 -9.62 13.82
CA HIS A 118 8.38 -8.89 12.61
C HIS A 118 6.92 -9.18 12.20
N PHE A 119 6.40 -10.39 12.44
CA PHE A 119 4.98 -10.70 12.22
C PHE A 119 4.10 -10.13 13.34
N GLU A 120 4.52 -10.23 14.59
CA GLU A 120 3.78 -9.74 15.75
C GLU A 120 3.64 -8.22 15.72
N ASP A 121 4.73 -7.51 15.42
CA ASP A 121 4.73 -6.06 15.21
C ASP A 121 3.80 -5.63 14.07
N THR A 122 3.83 -6.36 12.96
CA THR A 122 2.96 -6.06 11.81
C THR A 122 1.48 -6.24 12.17
N VAL A 123 1.13 -7.33 12.90
CA VAL A 123 -0.24 -7.56 13.37
C VAL A 123 -0.70 -6.43 14.29
N ASN A 124 0.15 -6.03 15.25
CA ASN A 124 -0.16 -4.97 16.19
C ASN A 124 -0.38 -3.63 15.48
N LEU A 125 0.48 -3.28 14.53
CA LEU A 125 0.36 -2.06 13.75
C LEU A 125 -0.90 -2.04 12.88
N PHE A 126 -1.22 -3.13 12.19
CA PHE A 126 -2.45 -3.22 11.41
C PHE A 126 -3.70 -3.16 12.29
N ASN A 127 -3.73 -3.89 13.39
CA ASN A 127 -4.85 -3.82 14.33
C ASN A 127 -5.03 -2.40 14.84
N TYR A 128 -3.95 -1.74 15.27
CA TYR A 128 -4.02 -0.35 15.69
C TYR A 128 -4.63 0.56 14.62
N CYS A 129 -4.16 0.43 13.37
CA CYS A 129 -4.68 1.26 12.28
C CYS A 129 -6.14 0.95 11.95
N PHE A 130 -6.51 -0.32 11.77
CA PHE A 130 -7.88 -0.71 11.43
C PHE A 130 -8.88 -0.48 12.57
N ASP A 131 -8.44 -0.54 13.82
CA ASP A 131 -9.30 -0.33 14.98
C ASP A 131 -9.54 1.16 15.26
N ASN A 132 -8.59 2.03 14.94
CA ASN A 132 -8.65 3.45 15.31
C ASN A 132 -8.92 4.41 14.15
N PHE A 133 -8.80 3.96 12.90
CA PHE A 133 -9.00 4.79 11.73
C PHE A 133 -10.07 4.23 10.81
N GLN A 134 -10.65 5.10 9.99
CA GLN A 134 -11.62 4.76 8.96
C GLN A 134 -11.41 5.61 7.71
N ILE A 135 -11.87 5.12 6.56
CA ILE A 135 -11.81 5.84 5.30
C ILE A 135 -13.18 6.47 5.00
N PHE A 136 -13.16 7.72 4.58
CA PHE A 136 -14.33 8.40 4.03
C PHE A 136 -14.14 8.62 2.54
N SER A 137 -15.15 8.30 1.73
CA SER A 137 -15.21 8.70 0.33
C SER A 137 -15.36 10.22 0.24
N VAL A 138 -14.43 10.90 -0.39
CA VAL A 138 -14.52 12.36 -0.60
C VAL A 138 -15.74 12.68 -1.45
N LYS A 139 -15.99 11.89 -2.52
CA LYS A 139 -17.12 12.11 -3.41
C LYS A 139 -18.48 12.08 -2.70
N ASP A 140 -18.64 11.17 -1.73
CA ASP A 140 -19.94 10.94 -1.07
C ASP A 140 -20.17 11.91 0.11
N ASN A 141 -19.09 12.45 0.68
CA ASN A 141 -19.15 13.31 1.86
C ASN A 141 -18.92 14.79 1.56
N GLU A 142 -18.17 15.13 0.49
CA GLU A 142 -17.89 16.52 0.13
C GLU A 142 -19.11 17.19 -0.51
N LYS A 143 -19.59 18.27 0.13
CA LYS A 143 -20.79 19.02 -0.31
C LYS A 143 -20.48 20.42 -0.81
N ALA A 144 -19.31 20.96 -0.47
CA ALA A 144 -18.94 22.33 -0.81
C ALA A 144 -18.49 22.47 -2.27
N TYR A 145 -17.89 21.43 -2.83
CA TYR A 145 -17.33 21.40 -4.20
C TYR A 145 -18.15 20.51 -5.12
N THR A 146 -19.46 20.71 -5.14
CA THR A 146 -20.36 20.07 -6.10
C THR A 146 -20.16 20.65 -7.51
N LYS A 147 -20.62 19.91 -8.55
CA LYS A 147 -20.51 20.37 -9.95
C LYS A 147 -20.97 21.81 -10.15
N ASP A 148 -22.06 22.20 -9.48
CA ASP A 148 -22.65 23.54 -9.61
C ASP A 148 -21.78 24.64 -9.00
N LYS A 149 -20.98 24.33 -7.98
CA LYS A 149 -20.07 25.28 -7.32
C LYS A 149 -18.70 25.37 -8.00
N ILE A 150 -18.24 24.29 -8.67
CA ILE A 150 -17.01 24.33 -9.46
C ILE A 150 -17.18 25.21 -10.70
N GLN A 151 -18.40 25.32 -11.23
CA GLN A 151 -18.73 26.22 -12.36
C GLN A 151 -18.61 27.70 -11.98
N ASP A 152 -18.85 28.06 -10.72
CA ASP A 152 -18.86 29.46 -10.27
C ASP A 152 -17.44 30.04 -10.04
N THR A 153 -16.38 29.23 -10.11
CA THR A 153 -14.99 29.70 -9.97
C THR A 153 -14.41 30.35 -11.22
N GLY A 154 -15.20 30.50 -12.29
CA GLY A 154 -14.81 31.24 -13.49
C GLY A 154 -13.76 30.56 -14.37
N ILE A 155 -13.31 29.38 -14.04
CA ILE A 155 -12.20 28.68 -14.75
C ILE A 155 -12.69 28.01 -16.04
N LEU A 156 -13.98 27.67 -16.14
CA LEU A 156 -14.55 27.04 -17.32
C LEU A 156 -15.94 27.59 -17.60
N ASN A 157 -16.02 28.60 -18.45
CA ASN A 157 -17.26 29.19 -18.91
C ASN A 157 -17.87 28.38 -20.08
N THR A 158 -18.08 27.08 -19.88
CA THR A 158 -18.74 26.19 -20.85
C THR A 158 -19.81 25.37 -20.14
N ASP A 159 -20.95 25.17 -20.79
CA ASP A 159 -22.10 24.40 -20.29
C ASP A 159 -21.80 22.90 -19.96
N GLN A 160 -20.56 22.50 -20.07
CA GLN A 160 -20.08 21.15 -19.74
C GLN A 160 -18.89 21.25 -18.78
N SER A 161 -19.15 21.10 -17.47
CA SER A 161 -18.08 20.92 -16.48
C SER A 161 -17.43 19.55 -16.68
N PHE A 162 -16.18 19.54 -17.12
CA PHE A 162 -15.34 18.32 -17.18
C PHE A 162 -14.65 18.02 -15.82
N ALA A 163 -14.76 18.92 -14.84
CA ALA A 163 -14.23 18.74 -13.51
C ALA A 163 -15.21 17.99 -12.61
N GLY A 164 -14.71 17.09 -11.81
CA GLY A 164 -15.49 16.33 -10.83
C GLY A 164 -14.60 15.74 -9.77
N LEU A 165 -15.17 15.38 -8.64
CA LEU A 165 -14.44 14.68 -7.59
C LEU A 165 -14.05 13.29 -8.08
N ASP A 166 -12.81 12.89 -7.77
CA ASP A 166 -12.36 11.52 -8.05
C ASP A 166 -13.23 10.54 -7.27
N LYS A 167 -13.84 9.61 -8.00
CA LYS A 167 -14.70 8.56 -7.42
C LYS A 167 -13.98 7.63 -6.47
N ASN A 168 -12.66 7.54 -6.57
CA ASN A 168 -11.81 6.71 -5.73
C ASN A 168 -11.07 7.55 -4.66
N GLY A 169 -11.28 8.87 -4.63
CA GLY A 169 -10.68 9.75 -3.64
C GLY A 169 -11.20 9.46 -2.25
N GLY A 170 -10.29 9.17 -1.32
CA GLY A 170 -10.62 8.90 0.07
C GLY A 170 -9.70 9.65 1.04
N ILE A 171 -10.22 9.97 2.21
CA ILE A 171 -9.45 10.49 3.33
C ILE A 171 -9.55 9.54 4.52
N ILE A 172 -8.43 9.28 5.17
CA ILE A 172 -8.38 8.44 6.39
C ILE A 172 -8.38 9.37 7.59
N LEU A 173 -9.37 9.18 8.47
CA LEU A 173 -9.51 9.94 9.71
C LEU A 173 -9.60 8.97 10.91
N PRO A 174 -9.28 9.44 12.14
CA PRO A 174 -9.60 8.70 13.34
C PRO A 174 -11.09 8.35 13.40
N LYS A 175 -11.45 7.19 13.93
CA LYS A 175 -12.87 6.80 14.10
C LYS A 175 -13.66 7.73 15.05
N THR A 176 -12.95 8.53 15.86
CA THR A 176 -13.52 9.57 16.71
C THR A 176 -13.83 10.86 15.97
N ALA A 177 -13.39 11.01 14.74
CA ALA A 177 -13.62 12.18 13.89
C ALA A 177 -14.69 11.90 12.84
N SER A 178 -15.38 12.94 12.42
CA SER A 178 -16.31 12.96 11.29
C SER A 178 -15.64 13.59 10.06
N PHE A 179 -16.26 13.46 8.88
CA PHE A 179 -15.73 14.10 7.67
C PHE A 179 -15.72 15.62 7.78
N GLU A 180 -16.68 16.20 8.50
CA GLU A 180 -16.82 17.63 8.73
C GLU A 180 -15.68 18.23 9.60
N ASP A 181 -14.96 17.40 10.36
CA ASP A 181 -13.78 17.83 11.13
C ASP A 181 -12.55 18.04 10.22
N ALA A 182 -12.58 17.53 8.99
CA ALA A 182 -11.50 17.71 8.03
C ALA A 182 -11.57 19.10 7.39
N LYS A 183 -10.43 19.79 7.34
CA LYS A 183 -10.32 21.03 6.58
C LYS A 183 -10.14 20.71 5.10
N VAL A 184 -11.07 21.20 4.28
CA VAL A 184 -11.02 21.00 2.82
C VAL A 184 -10.59 22.30 2.16
N GLU A 185 -9.52 22.24 1.37
CA GLU A 185 -9.02 23.35 0.54
C GLU A 185 -8.82 22.89 -0.90
N VAL A 186 -9.24 23.69 -1.86
CA VAL A 186 -8.92 23.45 -3.27
C VAL A 186 -7.63 24.19 -3.59
N LYS A 187 -6.60 23.45 -3.96
CA LYS A 187 -5.35 24.02 -4.48
C LYS A 187 -5.24 23.74 -5.96
N GLU A 188 -5.14 24.81 -6.76
CA GLU A 188 -4.81 24.69 -8.18
C GLU A 188 -3.39 24.11 -8.31
N LYS A 189 -3.30 22.99 -9.01
CA LYS A 189 -1.99 22.39 -9.31
C LYS A 189 -1.59 22.80 -10.73
N GLY A 190 -0.71 23.76 -10.85
CA GLY A 190 -0.04 24.07 -12.10
C GLY A 190 0.62 22.79 -12.66
N GLU A 191 0.30 22.43 -13.92
CA GLU A 191 0.99 21.43 -14.73
C GLU A 191 0.74 19.93 -14.52
N SER A 192 -0.34 19.51 -13.89
CA SER A 192 -0.78 18.11 -14.07
C SER A 192 -1.75 18.01 -15.26
N LYS A 193 -1.39 17.26 -16.30
CA LYS A 193 -2.21 17.10 -17.51
C LYS A 193 -3.61 16.50 -17.26
N ASN A 194 -3.89 15.95 -16.09
CA ASN A 194 -5.08 15.16 -15.79
C ASN A 194 -5.85 15.57 -14.52
N SER A 195 -5.45 16.62 -13.80
CA SER A 195 -6.22 17.11 -12.65
C SER A 195 -6.25 18.64 -12.58
N ALA A 196 -7.44 19.21 -12.42
CA ALA A 196 -7.65 20.65 -12.31
C ALA A 196 -7.25 21.21 -10.92
N GLY A 197 -7.11 20.36 -9.91
CA GLY A 197 -6.75 20.71 -8.55
C GLY A 197 -6.66 19.49 -7.63
N ARG A 198 -6.29 19.72 -6.37
CA ARG A 198 -6.20 18.73 -5.32
C ARG A 198 -6.96 19.22 -4.08
N LEU A 199 -7.75 18.34 -3.47
CA LEU A 199 -8.30 18.56 -2.12
C LEU A 199 -7.24 18.13 -1.09
N GLU A 200 -6.95 18.99 -0.12
CA GLU A 200 -6.08 18.72 1.01
C GLU A 200 -6.80 18.91 2.34
#